data_6162bf4ebfc2b6ee3ccac56d43a2be1e
#
_entry.id   6162bf4ebfc2b6ee3ccac56d43a2be1e
#
_cell.length_a   1.000
_cell.length_b   1.000
_cell.length_c   1.000
_cell.angle_alpha   90.00
_cell.angle_beta   90.00
_cell.angle_gamma   90.00
#
_symmetry.space_group_name_H-M   'P 1'
#
loop_
_entity.id
_entity.type
_entity.pdbx_description
1 polymer ?
#
loop_
_entity_poly.entity_id
_entity_poly.type
_entity_poly.pdbx_seq_one_letter_code
_entity_poly.pdbx_strand_id
1 'polypeptide(L)'
;MARSAKAGVSILAACSISYWFYDSTAPGRSEEDTAGVQIPDFSMPQLGQRMSIVRGSSRSETLELALKSIGGMHSFIKKGDRVLLKVNAAFASPPILSATTHPDMVAAIARLCFKAGAASVMVTDNPINDPASCFRLTGIEQAARTAGATVLFPQKEFFKPFSLVDAQLIRNWPVLYEPLSRVDKIIGTAPVKDHHRSGASMIMKNWYGLLGGRRNIFHQDIHTIIKELAMMVKPTLVILDGTTTMMRNGPTGGALADLKETRTMVVGTDQVAADAFGATLLDKTVDELAFIKKAAANGLGTANFQSLNPVRESI
;
A
#
# COMPACT_ATOMS: atom_id res chain seq x y z
N MET A 1 40.62 -28.83 31.36
CA MET A 1 41.41 -27.86 30.57
C MET A 1 41.33 -28.10 29.06
N ALA A 2 41.46 -29.31 28.52
CA ALA A 2 41.44 -29.54 27.04
C ALA A 2 40.09 -29.19 26.32
N ARG A 3 38.93 -29.28 26.98
CA ARG A 3 37.63 -28.92 26.37
C ARG A 3 37.45 -27.41 26.23
N SER A 4 37.91 -26.61 27.20
CA SER A 4 37.83 -25.15 27.15
C SER A 4 38.77 -24.56 26.10
N ALA A 5 39.97 -25.16 25.90
CA ALA A 5 40.88 -24.73 24.86
C ALA A 5 40.32 -25.00 23.44
N LYS A 6 39.67 -26.14 23.22
CA LYS A 6 39.02 -26.45 21.94
C LYS A 6 37.86 -25.53 21.62
N ALA A 7 37.04 -25.17 22.61
CA ALA A 7 35.94 -24.21 22.43
C ALA A 7 36.47 -22.80 22.07
N GLY A 8 37.54 -22.35 22.75
CA GLY A 8 38.19 -21.06 22.44
C GLY A 8 38.71 -21.00 21.00
N VAL A 9 39.40 -22.03 20.53
CA VAL A 9 39.92 -22.10 19.14
C VAL A 9 38.78 -22.12 18.11
N SER A 10 37.68 -22.83 18.40
CA SER A 10 36.50 -22.85 17.49
C SER A 10 35.81 -21.50 17.40
N ILE A 11 35.67 -20.77 18.52
CA ILE A 11 35.09 -19.43 18.54
C ILE A 11 35.99 -18.44 17.78
N LEU A 12 37.29 -18.47 17.98
CA LEU A 12 38.23 -17.61 17.25
C LEU A 12 38.24 -17.90 15.74
N ALA A 13 38.20 -19.16 15.34
CA ALA A 13 38.09 -19.53 13.93
C ALA A 13 36.76 -19.05 13.31
N ALA A 14 35.63 -19.21 14.01
CA ALA A 14 34.32 -18.71 13.55
C ALA A 14 34.31 -17.19 13.42
N CYS A 15 34.85 -16.46 14.38
CA CYS A 15 34.98 -15.01 14.31
C CYS A 15 35.88 -14.54 13.17
N SER A 16 36.99 -15.23 12.93
CA SER A 16 37.91 -14.90 11.83
C SER A 16 37.28 -15.15 10.45
N ILE A 17 36.54 -16.26 10.31
CA ILE A 17 35.79 -16.59 9.09
C ILE A 17 34.66 -15.56 8.88
N SER A 18 33.93 -15.22 9.93
CA SER A 18 32.87 -14.20 9.86
C SER A 18 33.43 -12.82 9.48
N TYR A 19 34.62 -12.46 9.96
CA TYR A 19 35.29 -11.21 9.60
C TYR A 19 35.73 -11.21 8.13
N TRP A 20 36.20 -12.32 7.59
CA TRP A 20 36.59 -12.45 6.18
C TRP A 20 35.43 -12.37 5.21
N PHE A 21 34.24 -12.79 5.65
CA PHE A 21 33.00 -12.70 4.88
C PHE A 21 32.11 -11.51 5.30
N TYR A 22 32.60 -10.68 6.22
CA TYR A 22 31.89 -9.47 6.62
C TYR A 22 32.06 -8.40 5.55
N ASP A 23 31.03 -8.23 4.75
CA ASP A 23 30.93 -7.11 3.84
C ASP A 23 30.48 -5.89 4.63
N SER A 24 31.40 -4.97 4.89
CA SER A 24 31.13 -3.70 5.57
C SER A 24 30.46 -2.68 4.65
N THR A 25 30.34 -2.98 3.36
CA THR A 25 29.54 -2.16 2.46
C THR A 25 28.07 -2.37 2.76
N ALA A 26 27.38 -1.29 3.13
CA ALA A 26 25.93 -1.33 3.25
C ALA A 26 25.36 -1.82 1.92
N PRO A 27 24.39 -2.76 1.93
CA PRO A 27 23.74 -3.18 0.68
C PRO A 27 23.24 -1.94 -0.06
N GLY A 28 23.85 -1.62 -1.20
CA GLY A 28 23.44 -0.47 -2.01
C GLY A 28 24.46 0.65 -2.18
N ARG A 29 25.69 0.54 -1.65
CA ARG A 29 26.79 1.45 -2.02
C ARG A 29 27.68 0.84 -3.12
N SER A 30 27.12 0.68 -4.31
CA SER A 30 27.92 0.79 -5.53
C SER A 30 27.88 2.26 -5.95
N GLU A 31 29.04 2.90 -6.01
CA GLU A 31 29.22 4.27 -6.52
C GLU A 31 29.05 4.37 -8.05
N GLU A 32 28.48 3.39 -8.70
CA GLU A 32 28.00 3.55 -10.06
C GLU A 32 26.66 4.27 -10.00
N ASP A 33 26.71 5.55 -10.30
CA ASP A 33 25.59 6.44 -10.63
C ASP A 33 24.87 5.92 -11.88
N THR A 34 24.23 4.77 -11.77
CA THR A 34 23.20 4.39 -12.72
C THR A 34 22.02 5.31 -12.41
N ALA A 35 21.74 6.24 -13.32
CA ALA A 35 20.59 7.12 -13.23
C ALA A 35 19.38 6.27 -12.86
N GLY A 36 18.96 6.36 -11.60
CA GLY A 36 17.88 5.55 -11.04
C GLY A 36 16.58 5.83 -11.82
N VAL A 37 15.70 4.86 -11.85
CA VAL A 37 14.40 5.05 -12.51
C VAL A 37 13.62 6.18 -11.84
N GLN A 38 12.75 6.84 -12.62
CA GLN A 38 11.83 7.86 -12.13
C GLN A 38 10.42 7.28 -12.07
N ILE A 39 9.77 7.37 -10.90
CA ILE A 39 8.36 7.00 -10.77
C ILE A 39 7.53 8.18 -11.25
N PRO A 40 6.59 7.97 -12.20
CA PRO A 40 5.71 9.04 -12.69
C PRO A 40 4.83 9.62 -11.58
N ASP A 41 4.51 10.91 -11.72
CA ASP A 41 3.46 11.53 -10.92
C ASP A 41 2.10 11.21 -11.55
N PHE A 42 1.28 10.42 -10.85
CA PHE A 42 -0.04 10.01 -11.31
C PHE A 42 -1.16 10.89 -10.75
N SER A 43 -0.82 11.91 -9.95
CA SER A 43 -1.79 12.83 -9.38
C SER A 43 -2.50 13.65 -10.46
N MET A 44 -3.64 14.21 -10.10
CA MET A 44 -4.44 15.05 -10.98
C MET A 44 -4.72 16.41 -10.30
N PRO A 45 -3.70 17.29 -10.15
CA PRO A 45 -3.83 18.54 -9.39
C PRO A 45 -4.94 19.44 -9.92
N GLN A 46 -5.24 19.37 -11.23
CA GLN A 46 -6.29 20.15 -11.87
C GLN A 46 -7.72 19.82 -11.37
N LEU A 47 -7.90 18.67 -10.71
CA LEU A 47 -9.18 18.29 -10.10
C LEU A 47 -9.35 18.85 -8.69
N GLY A 48 -8.29 19.42 -8.11
CA GLY A 48 -8.24 19.79 -6.71
C GLY A 48 -8.29 18.57 -5.77
N GLN A 49 -8.32 18.83 -4.49
CA GLN A 49 -8.49 17.79 -3.49
C GLN A 49 -9.97 17.44 -3.35
N ARG A 50 -10.29 16.18 -3.52
CA ARG A 50 -11.66 15.64 -3.41
C ARG A 50 -11.68 14.48 -2.44
N MET A 51 -12.73 14.41 -1.64
CA MET A 51 -12.94 13.33 -0.69
C MET A 51 -14.42 13.06 -0.50
N SER A 52 -14.80 11.78 -0.48
CA SER A 52 -16.11 11.30 -0.06
C SER A 52 -15.97 10.25 1.03
N ILE A 53 -16.94 10.23 1.93
CA ILE A 53 -17.06 9.29 3.05
C ILE A 53 -18.48 8.76 3.00
N VAL A 54 -18.65 7.50 2.60
CA VAL A 54 -19.98 6.92 2.40
C VAL A 54 -20.17 5.71 3.32
N ARG A 55 -21.34 5.64 3.96
CA ARG A 55 -21.73 4.51 4.80
C ARG A 55 -22.62 3.56 4.03
N GLY A 56 -22.27 2.26 4.05
CA GLY A 56 -23.04 1.22 3.39
C GLY A 56 -22.47 -0.17 3.65
N SER A 57 -23.30 -1.21 3.52
CA SER A 57 -22.91 -2.60 3.77
C SER A 57 -22.38 -3.29 2.52
N SER A 58 -22.88 -2.90 1.33
CA SER A 58 -22.46 -3.43 0.04
C SER A 58 -21.24 -2.68 -0.44
N ARG A 59 -20.08 -3.35 -0.55
CA ARG A 59 -18.84 -2.71 -1.00
C ARG A 59 -18.97 -2.08 -2.37
N SER A 60 -19.59 -2.76 -3.32
CA SER A 60 -19.73 -2.25 -4.69
C SER A 60 -20.64 -1.04 -4.77
N GLU A 61 -21.81 -1.09 -4.14
CA GLU A 61 -22.77 0.03 -4.16
C GLU A 61 -22.22 1.24 -3.40
N THR A 62 -21.59 1.00 -2.23
CA THR A 62 -20.96 2.06 -1.43
C THR A 62 -19.83 2.73 -2.20
N LEU A 63 -19.00 1.96 -2.94
CA LEU A 63 -17.96 2.47 -3.80
C LEU A 63 -18.53 3.31 -4.95
N GLU A 64 -19.57 2.81 -5.62
CA GLU A 64 -20.20 3.54 -6.73
C GLU A 64 -20.76 4.89 -6.27
N LEU A 65 -21.44 4.91 -5.13
CA LEU A 65 -21.94 6.15 -4.54
C LEU A 65 -20.81 7.07 -4.14
N ALA A 66 -19.77 6.56 -3.48
CA ALA A 66 -18.61 7.36 -3.07
C ALA A 66 -17.87 7.99 -4.26
N LEU A 67 -17.71 7.27 -5.35
CA LEU A 67 -17.14 7.81 -6.58
C LEU A 67 -18.06 8.84 -7.23
N LYS A 68 -19.38 8.55 -7.32
CA LYS A 68 -20.37 9.46 -7.89
C LYS A 68 -20.35 10.81 -7.18
N SER A 69 -20.23 10.81 -5.84
CA SER A 69 -20.22 12.02 -5.00
C SER A 69 -19.05 12.96 -5.28
N ILE A 70 -17.96 12.45 -5.85
CA ILE A 70 -16.79 13.26 -6.22
C ILE A 70 -16.58 13.39 -7.73
N GLY A 71 -17.63 13.13 -8.52
CA GLY A 71 -17.64 13.34 -9.98
C GLY A 71 -17.53 12.07 -10.82
N GLY A 72 -17.59 10.88 -10.20
CA GLY A 72 -17.55 9.58 -10.89
C GLY A 72 -16.17 9.16 -11.37
N MET A 73 -16.01 7.87 -11.66
CA MET A 73 -14.72 7.30 -12.14
C MET A 73 -14.22 7.98 -13.43
N HIS A 74 -15.13 8.43 -14.30
CA HIS A 74 -14.80 9.14 -15.55
C HIS A 74 -14.11 10.51 -15.35
N SER A 75 -14.18 11.08 -14.15
CA SER A 75 -13.39 12.27 -13.80
C SER A 75 -11.89 11.95 -13.68
N PHE A 76 -11.56 10.74 -13.27
CA PHE A 76 -10.20 10.29 -12.99
C PHE A 76 -9.61 9.44 -14.11
N ILE A 77 -10.42 8.63 -14.78
CA ILE A 77 -10.01 7.72 -15.85
C ILE A 77 -10.60 8.21 -17.17
N LYS A 78 -9.75 8.30 -18.20
CA LYS A 78 -10.13 8.71 -19.54
C LYS A 78 -10.09 7.51 -20.49
N LYS A 79 -10.75 7.66 -21.63
CA LYS A 79 -10.71 6.65 -22.71
C LYS A 79 -9.26 6.42 -23.15
N GLY A 80 -8.86 5.15 -23.12
CA GLY A 80 -7.52 4.73 -23.49
C GLY A 80 -6.52 4.64 -22.34
N ASP A 81 -6.83 5.12 -21.12
CA ASP A 81 -5.93 5.04 -19.99
C ASP A 81 -5.62 3.59 -19.60
N ARG A 82 -4.37 3.33 -19.29
CA ARG A 82 -3.90 2.09 -18.66
C ARG A 82 -3.83 2.32 -17.16
N VAL A 83 -4.54 1.52 -16.40
CA VAL A 83 -4.72 1.72 -14.95
C VAL A 83 -3.98 0.65 -14.18
N LEU A 84 -3.18 1.04 -13.19
CA LEU A 84 -2.66 0.15 -12.16
C LEU A 84 -3.53 0.22 -10.92
N LEU A 85 -4.12 -0.90 -10.55
CA LEU A 85 -4.78 -1.08 -9.26
C LEU A 85 -3.79 -1.72 -8.29
N LYS A 86 -3.24 -0.92 -7.38
CA LYS A 86 -2.39 -1.39 -6.30
C LYS A 86 -3.25 -1.83 -5.13
N VAL A 87 -3.38 -3.13 -4.99
CA VAL A 87 -4.15 -3.77 -3.90
C VAL A 87 -3.28 -4.01 -2.66
N ASN A 88 -3.87 -4.50 -1.59
CA ASN A 88 -3.19 -5.14 -0.49
C ASN A 88 -3.41 -6.65 -0.58
N ALA A 89 -2.43 -7.37 -1.06
CA ALA A 89 -2.42 -8.83 -1.14
C ALA A 89 -1.30 -9.43 -0.26
N ALA A 90 -0.96 -8.75 0.84
CA ALA A 90 0.25 -9.02 1.62
C ALA A 90 0.31 -10.45 2.20
N PHE A 91 -0.83 -11.10 2.41
CA PHE A 91 -0.95 -12.37 3.11
C PHE A 91 -1.85 -13.35 2.36
N ALA A 92 -1.55 -14.64 2.48
CA ALA A 92 -2.42 -15.72 2.03
C ALA A 92 -3.54 -15.94 3.06
N SER A 93 -4.53 -15.04 3.08
CA SER A 93 -5.59 -14.96 4.09
C SER A 93 -6.97 -14.92 3.43
N PRO A 94 -7.98 -15.61 3.97
CA PRO A 94 -9.33 -15.55 3.41
C PRO A 94 -9.94 -14.14 3.57
N PRO A 95 -10.78 -13.68 2.61
CA PRO A 95 -11.33 -12.32 2.60
C PRO A 95 -12.10 -11.95 3.87
N ILE A 96 -12.75 -12.91 4.50
CA ILE A 96 -13.57 -12.72 5.70
C ILE A 96 -12.76 -12.15 6.88
N LEU A 97 -11.43 -12.30 6.89
CA LEU A 97 -10.55 -11.77 7.95
C LEU A 97 -10.14 -10.30 7.72
N SER A 98 -10.52 -9.69 6.61
CA SER A 98 -10.18 -8.29 6.28
C SER A 98 -8.70 -7.94 6.40
N ALA A 99 -7.80 -8.93 6.25
CA ALA A 99 -6.36 -8.73 6.29
C ALA A 99 -5.81 -8.14 4.98
N THR A 100 -6.54 -8.29 3.89
CA THR A 100 -6.19 -7.89 2.52
C THR A 100 -7.33 -7.14 1.85
N THR A 101 -7.09 -6.56 0.68
CA THR A 101 -8.16 -5.97 -0.13
C THR A 101 -9.22 -7.04 -0.43
N HIS A 102 -10.48 -6.71 -0.20
CA HIS A 102 -11.59 -7.64 -0.46
C HIS A 102 -11.75 -7.86 -1.98
N PRO A 103 -11.99 -9.10 -2.45
CA PRO A 103 -12.14 -9.38 -3.89
C PRO A 103 -13.28 -8.59 -4.56
N ASP A 104 -14.39 -8.33 -3.86
CA ASP A 104 -15.47 -7.50 -4.40
C ASP A 104 -15.02 -6.09 -4.72
N MET A 105 -14.12 -5.51 -3.90
CA MET A 105 -13.53 -4.21 -4.18
C MET A 105 -12.71 -4.22 -5.46
N VAL A 106 -11.88 -5.26 -5.64
CA VAL A 106 -11.04 -5.41 -6.84
C VAL A 106 -11.91 -5.47 -8.08
N ALA A 107 -12.94 -6.33 -8.06
CA ALA A 107 -13.86 -6.48 -9.18
C ALA A 107 -14.66 -5.19 -9.45
N ALA A 108 -15.15 -4.51 -8.43
CA ALA A 108 -15.92 -3.28 -8.58
C ALA A 108 -15.06 -2.15 -9.17
N ILE A 109 -13.85 -1.93 -8.63
CA ILE A 109 -12.92 -0.89 -9.14
C ILE A 109 -12.56 -1.18 -10.61
N ALA A 110 -12.20 -2.43 -10.95
CA ALA A 110 -11.84 -2.80 -12.31
C ALA A 110 -12.99 -2.54 -13.31
N ARG A 111 -14.19 -2.99 -12.98
CA ARG A 111 -15.39 -2.73 -13.83
C ARG A 111 -15.65 -1.24 -14.01
N LEU A 112 -15.52 -0.44 -12.96
CA LEU A 112 -15.72 1.01 -13.03
C LEU A 112 -14.64 1.70 -13.87
N CYS A 113 -13.39 1.24 -13.84
CA CYS A 113 -12.33 1.73 -14.72
C CYS A 113 -12.66 1.42 -16.20
N PHE A 114 -13.06 0.18 -16.52
CA PHE A 114 -13.45 -0.16 -17.90
C PHE A 114 -14.69 0.61 -18.35
N LYS A 115 -15.70 0.78 -17.49
CA LYS A 115 -16.88 1.60 -17.77
C LYS A 115 -16.52 3.06 -18.04
N ALA A 116 -15.46 3.58 -17.41
CA ALA A 116 -14.95 4.92 -17.67
C ALA A 116 -14.09 5.02 -18.95
N GLY A 117 -13.78 3.88 -19.58
CA GLY A 117 -13.05 3.83 -20.86
C GLY A 117 -11.59 3.42 -20.75
N ALA A 118 -11.13 2.89 -19.63
CA ALA A 118 -9.78 2.36 -19.51
C ALA A 118 -9.49 1.31 -20.58
N ALA A 119 -8.32 1.39 -21.21
CA ALA A 119 -7.87 0.39 -22.18
C ALA A 119 -7.43 -0.90 -21.49
N SER A 120 -6.89 -0.80 -20.29
CA SER A 120 -6.49 -1.95 -19.48
C SER A 120 -6.51 -1.62 -18.00
N VAL A 121 -6.74 -2.64 -17.19
CA VAL A 121 -6.57 -2.58 -15.73
C VAL A 121 -5.63 -3.71 -15.32
N MET A 122 -4.55 -3.34 -14.65
CA MET A 122 -3.55 -4.25 -14.12
C MET A 122 -3.63 -4.25 -12.60
N VAL A 123 -3.65 -5.42 -11.97
CA VAL A 123 -3.69 -5.57 -10.51
C VAL A 123 -2.36 -6.13 -10.04
N THR A 124 -1.73 -5.48 -9.07
CA THR A 124 -0.45 -5.96 -8.52
C THR A 124 -0.29 -5.65 -7.03
N ASP A 125 0.57 -6.42 -6.40
CA ASP A 125 1.18 -6.22 -5.09
C ASP A 125 2.45 -7.07 -5.02
N ASN A 126 3.35 -6.75 -4.09
CA ASN A 126 4.44 -7.64 -3.71
C ASN A 126 4.16 -8.20 -2.32
N PRO A 127 3.57 -9.40 -2.21
CA PRO A 127 3.20 -10.03 -0.93
C PRO A 127 4.40 -10.34 -0.02
N ILE A 128 4.10 -10.70 1.23
CA ILE A 128 5.10 -11.23 2.19
C ILE A 128 5.24 -12.75 2.00
N ASN A 129 4.11 -13.43 1.75
CA ASN A 129 4.09 -14.85 1.43
C ASN A 129 4.19 -15.05 -0.09
N ASP A 130 4.15 -16.32 -0.53
CA ASP A 130 4.15 -16.65 -1.96
C ASP A 130 3.07 -15.89 -2.73
N PRO A 131 3.43 -15.14 -3.79
CA PRO A 131 2.47 -14.31 -4.52
C PRO A 131 1.28 -15.07 -5.09
N ALA A 132 1.51 -16.23 -5.69
CA ALA A 132 0.44 -17.04 -6.28
C ALA A 132 -0.57 -17.50 -5.22
N SER A 133 -0.08 -17.93 -4.06
CA SER A 133 -0.91 -18.33 -2.93
C SER A 133 -1.69 -17.14 -2.35
N CYS A 134 -1.05 -15.97 -2.19
CA CYS A 134 -1.69 -14.77 -1.69
C CYS A 134 -2.85 -14.34 -2.59
N PHE A 135 -2.60 -14.17 -3.88
CA PHE A 135 -3.63 -13.71 -4.82
C PHE A 135 -4.78 -14.71 -4.98
N ARG A 136 -4.48 -16.02 -4.90
CA ARG A 136 -5.50 -17.06 -4.99
C ARG A 136 -6.37 -17.16 -3.73
N LEU A 137 -5.75 -17.24 -2.54
CA LEU A 137 -6.48 -17.46 -1.28
C LEU A 137 -7.27 -16.23 -0.83
N THR A 138 -6.84 -15.04 -1.21
CA THR A 138 -7.61 -13.80 -1.00
C THR A 138 -8.76 -13.64 -1.99
N GLY A 139 -8.85 -14.46 -3.05
CA GLY A 139 -9.82 -14.31 -4.12
C GLY A 139 -9.54 -13.13 -5.06
N ILE A 140 -8.47 -12.38 -4.85
CA ILE A 140 -8.12 -11.18 -5.65
C ILE A 140 -7.89 -11.58 -7.11
N GLU A 141 -7.15 -12.67 -7.37
CA GLU A 141 -6.87 -13.14 -8.74
C GLU A 141 -8.16 -13.45 -9.49
N GLN A 142 -9.03 -14.25 -8.89
CA GLN A 142 -10.30 -14.63 -9.53
C GLN A 142 -11.17 -13.40 -9.80
N ALA A 143 -11.31 -12.49 -8.83
CA ALA A 143 -12.10 -11.28 -8.95
C ALA A 143 -11.57 -10.35 -10.04
N ALA A 144 -10.25 -10.14 -10.10
CA ALA A 144 -9.60 -9.34 -11.13
C ALA A 144 -9.85 -9.91 -12.53
N ARG A 145 -9.57 -11.20 -12.75
CA ARG A 145 -9.77 -11.88 -14.04
C ARG A 145 -11.23 -11.86 -14.50
N THR A 146 -12.16 -12.13 -13.58
CA THR A 146 -13.60 -12.09 -13.89
C THR A 146 -14.07 -10.69 -14.27
N ALA A 147 -13.44 -9.65 -13.75
CA ALA A 147 -13.71 -8.27 -14.12
C ALA A 147 -12.95 -7.80 -15.38
N GLY A 148 -12.20 -8.67 -16.05
CA GLY A 148 -11.42 -8.35 -17.25
C GLY A 148 -10.04 -7.74 -16.99
N ALA A 149 -9.62 -7.64 -15.72
CA ALA A 149 -8.32 -7.12 -15.36
C ALA A 149 -7.22 -8.20 -15.43
N THR A 150 -5.99 -7.77 -15.66
CA THR A 150 -4.80 -8.64 -15.66
C THR A 150 -4.14 -8.61 -14.30
N VAL A 151 -3.79 -9.76 -13.75
CA VAL A 151 -2.96 -9.85 -12.53
C VAL A 151 -1.50 -9.97 -12.92
N LEU A 152 -0.68 -9.06 -12.40
CA LEU A 152 0.76 -9.07 -12.58
C LEU A 152 1.43 -9.48 -11.26
N PHE A 153 1.99 -10.69 -11.25
CA PHE A 153 2.82 -11.15 -10.13
C PHE A 153 4.18 -10.47 -10.16
N PRO A 154 4.74 -10.11 -8.99
CA PRO A 154 6.07 -9.52 -8.93
C PRO A 154 7.12 -10.55 -9.38
N GLN A 155 8.00 -10.14 -10.29
CA GLN A 155 9.15 -10.91 -10.76
C GLN A 155 10.41 -10.10 -10.47
N LYS A 156 11.54 -10.78 -10.28
CA LYS A 156 12.80 -10.14 -9.87
C LYS A 156 13.23 -9.03 -10.84
N GLU A 157 13.08 -9.23 -12.11
CA GLU A 157 13.42 -8.31 -13.20
C GLU A 157 12.55 -7.05 -13.25
N PHE A 158 11.38 -7.06 -12.60
CA PHE A 158 10.49 -5.92 -12.51
C PHE A 158 10.93 -4.88 -11.48
N PHE A 159 11.86 -5.27 -10.61
CA PHE A 159 12.40 -4.37 -9.61
C PHE A 159 13.60 -3.63 -10.18
N LYS A 160 13.61 -2.31 -9.99
CA LYS A 160 14.69 -1.43 -10.39
C LYS A 160 15.17 -0.60 -9.21
N PRO A 161 16.48 -0.27 -9.16
CA PRO A 161 17.00 0.64 -8.16
C PRO A 161 16.32 2.01 -8.28
N PHE A 162 15.89 2.54 -7.15
CA PHE A 162 15.23 3.84 -7.06
C PHE A 162 15.74 4.59 -5.82
N SER A 163 15.99 5.89 -5.98
CA SER A 163 16.31 6.78 -4.88
C SER A 163 15.29 7.90 -4.83
N LEU A 164 14.63 8.04 -3.70
CA LEU A 164 13.70 9.13 -3.47
C LEU A 164 14.46 10.38 -3.02
N VAL A 165 14.21 11.51 -3.67
CA VAL A 165 14.79 12.79 -3.29
C VAL A 165 14.38 13.14 -1.85
N ASP A 166 15.31 13.64 -1.06
CA ASP A 166 15.13 14.00 0.36
C ASP A 166 14.71 12.85 1.29
N ALA A 167 14.83 11.60 0.83
CA ALA A 167 14.55 10.44 1.65
C ALA A 167 15.74 10.05 2.54
N GLN A 168 15.42 9.47 3.69
CA GLN A 168 16.39 8.88 4.62
C GLN A 168 16.57 7.38 4.36
N LEU A 169 15.51 6.70 3.98
CA LEU A 169 15.43 5.23 3.91
C LEU A 169 15.37 4.70 2.49
N ILE A 170 14.60 5.33 1.58
CA ILE A 170 14.47 4.86 0.19
C ILE A 170 15.60 5.44 -0.64
N ARG A 171 16.78 4.81 -0.54
CA ARG A 171 18.01 5.18 -1.29
C ARG A 171 18.56 3.94 -1.97
N ASN A 172 18.72 4.01 -3.29
CA ASN A 172 19.16 2.88 -4.13
C ASN A 172 18.44 1.57 -3.78
N TRP A 173 17.12 1.65 -3.57
CA TRP A 173 16.32 0.53 -3.10
C TRP A 173 15.53 -0.10 -4.25
N PRO A 174 15.43 -1.44 -4.35
CA PRO A 174 14.65 -2.08 -5.40
C PRO A 174 13.16 -1.78 -5.24
N VAL A 175 12.58 -1.12 -6.24
CA VAL A 175 11.15 -0.81 -6.34
C VAL A 175 10.53 -1.56 -7.51
N LEU A 176 9.31 -2.06 -7.34
CA LEU A 176 8.53 -2.74 -8.38
C LEU A 176 8.14 -1.71 -9.44
N TYR A 177 9.09 -1.42 -10.34
CA TYR A 177 9.01 -0.32 -11.31
C TYR A 177 8.24 -0.68 -12.56
N GLU A 178 8.39 -1.90 -13.05
CA GLU A 178 7.84 -2.31 -14.35
C GLU A 178 6.33 -2.04 -14.50
N PRO A 179 5.45 -2.37 -13.53
CA PRO A 179 4.04 -2.02 -13.65
C PRO A 179 3.79 -0.51 -13.58
N LEU A 180 4.62 0.26 -12.88
CA LEU A 180 4.48 1.71 -12.77
C LEU A 180 4.84 2.42 -14.08
N SER A 181 5.84 1.93 -14.81
CA SER A 181 6.29 2.53 -16.07
C SER A 181 5.33 2.32 -17.25
N ARG A 182 4.38 1.40 -17.11
CA ARG A 182 3.48 0.98 -18.19
C ARG A 182 2.07 1.56 -18.11
N VAL A 183 1.79 2.38 -17.11
CA VAL A 183 0.43 2.86 -16.82
C VAL A 183 0.36 4.38 -16.79
N ASP A 184 -0.85 4.88 -17.02
CA ASP A 184 -1.15 6.30 -17.04
C ASP A 184 -1.80 6.76 -15.74
N LYS A 185 -2.38 5.83 -14.98
CA LYS A 185 -3.10 6.07 -13.72
C LYS A 185 -2.79 5.00 -12.69
N ILE A 186 -2.73 5.41 -11.41
CA ILE A 186 -2.63 4.48 -10.29
C ILE A 186 -3.76 4.71 -9.29
N ILE A 187 -4.45 3.63 -8.94
CA ILE A 187 -5.45 3.60 -7.88
C ILE A 187 -4.90 2.75 -6.74
N GLY A 188 -4.79 3.34 -5.55
CA GLY A 188 -4.45 2.58 -4.35
C GLY A 188 -5.68 2.15 -3.59
N THR A 189 -5.80 0.86 -3.25
CA THR A 189 -6.89 0.39 -2.39
C THR A 189 -6.36 -0.47 -1.26
N ALA A 190 -6.86 -0.23 -0.06
CA ALA A 190 -6.45 -0.94 1.16
C ALA A 190 -7.62 -1.08 2.13
N PRO A 191 -7.65 -2.14 2.96
CA PRO A 191 -8.54 -2.22 4.11
C PRO A 191 -8.05 -1.32 5.24
N VAL A 192 -8.96 -0.91 6.13
CA VAL A 192 -8.62 -0.31 7.41
C VAL A 192 -8.29 -1.43 8.39
N LYS A 193 -7.07 -1.42 8.93
CA LYS A 193 -6.66 -2.43 9.91
C LYS A 193 -5.64 -1.92 10.91
N ASP A 194 -5.71 -2.46 12.12
CA ASP A 194 -4.68 -2.34 13.13
C ASP A 194 -3.32 -2.84 12.63
N HIS A 195 -2.25 -2.38 13.25
CA HIS A 195 -0.90 -2.86 13.00
C HIS A 195 -0.01 -2.63 14.22
N HIS A 196 0.53 -3.68 14.78
CA HIS A 196 1.27 -3.68 16.05
C HIS A 196 2.46 -2.71 16.10
N ARG A 197 3.11 -2.36 14.98
CA ARG A 197 4.26 -1.44 14.95
C ARG A 197 3.91 -0.01 14.55
N SER A 198 2.99 0.18 13.62
CA SER A 198 2.63 1.51 13.10
C SER A 198 1.32 2.05 13.67
N GLY A 199 0.63 1.27 14.51
CA GLY A 199 -0.69 1.61 15.02
C GLY A 199 -1.82 1.38 14.02
N ALA A 200 -1.54 1.50 12.72
CA ALA A 200 -2.49 1.25 11.64
C ALA A 200 -1.79 0.85 10.34
N SER A 201 -2.52 0.16 9.46
CA SER A 201 -2.12 -0.13 8.09
C SER A 201 -3.27 0.20 7.15
N MET A 202 -3.08 1.23 6.34
CA MET A 202 -4.08 1.81 5.44
C MET A 202 -3.42 2.19 4.10
N ILE A 203 -3.83 3.27 3.45
CA ILE A 203 -3.37 3.65 2.09
C ILE A 203 -1.87 3.93 2.03
N MET A 204 -1.34 4.84 2.86
CA MET A 204 0.08 5.21 2.77
C MET A 204 0.99 4.01 3.01
N LYS A 205 0.65 3.17 3.98
CA LYS A 205 1.42 1.95 4.25
C LYS A 205 1.25 0.89 3.17
N ASN A 206 0.17 0.90 2.41
CA ASN A 206 -0.07 -0.07 1.34
C ASN A 206 0.98 0.02 0.22
N TRP A 207 1.59 1.19 -0.02
CA TRP A 207 2.68 1.34 -0.98
C TRP A 207 3.93 0.53 -0.62
N TYR A 208 4.02 0.03 0.60
CA TYR A 208 5.07 -0.88 1.04
C TYR A 208 5.19 -2.14 0.14
N GLY A 209 4.08 -2.56 -0.46
CA GLY A 209 4.03 -3.62 -1.45
C GLY A 209 4.66 -3.26 -2.81
N LEU A 210 5.21 -2.06 -2.98
CA LEU A 210 6.04 -1.70 -4.14
C LEU A 210 7.53 -1.86 -3.86
N LEU A 211 7.95 -2.05 -2.61
CA LEU A 211 9.34 -2.27 -2.27
C LEU A 211 9.73 -3.75 -2.46
N GLY A 212 10.90 -3.97 -3.00
CA GLY A 212 11.55 -5.28 -3.08
C GLY A 212 12.56 -5.51 -1.96
N GLY A 213 13.46 -6.49 -2.16
CA GLY A 213 14.56 -6.77 -1.26
C GLY A 213 14.12 -7.13 0.17
N ARG A 214 15.01 -6.90 1.11
CA ARG A 214 14.78 -7.17 2.55
C ARG A 214 14.04 -6.01 3.23
N ARG A 215 12.96 -5.52 2.62
CA ARG A 215 12.19 -4.35 3.04
C ARG A 215 11.70 -4.37 4.51
N ASN A 216 11.61 -5.55 5.13
CA ASN A 216 11.25 -5.69 6.54
C ASN A 216 12.18 -4.93 7.50
N ILE A 217 13.40 -4.60 7.09
CA ILE A 217 14.34 -3.77 7.87
C ILE A 217 13.75 -2.40 8.21
N PHE A 218 12.94 -1.84 7.32
CA PHE A 218 12.31 -0.54 7.52
C PHE A 218 11.26 -0.50 8.65
N HIS A 219 10.89 -1.66 9.20
CA HIS A 219 10.06 -1.68 10.41
C HIS A 219 10.79 -1.16 11.64
N GLN A 220 12.10 -0.92 11.58
CA GLN A 220 12.87 -0.26 12.64
C GLN A 220 12.54 1.23 12.73
N ASP A 221 12.18 1.87 11.59
CA ASP A 221 11.68 3.24 11.53
C ASP A 221 10.40 3.29 10.67
N ILE A 222 9.37 2.66 11.19
CA ILE A 222 8.12 2.41 10.46
C ILE A 222 7.38 3.69 10.07
N HIS A 223 7.45 4.72 10.89
CA HIS A 223 6.73 5.97 10.62
C HIS A 223 7.44 6.81 9.54
N THR A 224 8.77 6.77 9.51
CA THR A 224 9.54 7.44 8.45
C THR A 224 9.36 6.74 7.12
N ILE A 225 9.45 5.40 7.08
CA ILE A 225 9.24 4.70 5.80
C ILE A 225 7.83 4.92 5.25
N ILE A 226 6.77 4.92 6.08
CA ILE A 226 5.40 5.18 5.60
C ILE A 226 5.29 6.60 5.01
N LYS A 227 5.91 7.61 5.62
CA LYS A 227 5.99 8.97 5.08
C LYS A 227 6.71 8.96 3.71
N GLU A 228 7.84 8.26 3.60
CA GLU A 228 8.59 8.20 2.35
C GLU A 228 7.86 7.42 1.24
N LEU A 229 7.09 6.40 1.59
CA LEU A 229 6.20 5.73 0.65
C LEU A 229 5.13 6.67 0.09
N ALA A 230 4.57 7.54 0.93
CA ALA A 230 3.63 8.57 0.48
C ALA A 230 4.28 9.65 -0.38
N MET A 231 5.57 9.96 -0.16
CA MET A 231 6.36 10.82 -1.06
C MET A 231 6.63 10.14 -2.41
N MET A 232 6.92 8.83 -2.38
CA MET A 232 7.27 8.04 -3.56
C MET A 232 6.10 7.89 -4.54
N VAL A 233 4.89 7.72 -4.03
CA VAL A 233 3.69 7.47 -4.85
C VAL A 233 2.71 8.62 -4.71
N LYS A 234 2.48 9.33 -5.82
CA LYS A 234 1.43 10.35 -5.94
C LYS A 234 0.27 9.75 -6.75
N PRO A 235 -0.74 9.17 -6.09
CA PRO A 235 -1.77 8.41 -6.77
C PRO A 235 -2.80 9.30 -7.48
N THR A 236 -3.44 8.73 -8.51
CA THR A 236 -4.61 9.34 -9.15
C THR A 236 -5.81 9.35 -8.19
N LEU A 237 -5.98 8.25 -7.48
CA LEU A 237 -7.11 8.04 -6.57
C LEU A 237 -6.73 7.05 -5.47
N VAL A 238 -7.29 7.21 -4.29
CA VAL A 238 -7.18 6.26 -3.19
C VAL A 238 -8.57 5.83 -2.71
N ILE A 239 -8.69 4.55 -2.38
CA ILE A 239 -9.93 3.92 -1.92
C ILE A 239 -9.62 3.13 -0.65
N LEU A 240 -10.11 3.61 0.48
CA LEU A 240 -9.92 2.99 1.77
C LEU A 240 -11.20 2.26 2.19
N ASP A 241 -11.13 0.93 2.24
CA ASP A 241 -12.26 0.06 2.61
C ASP A 241 -12.30 -0.14 4.13
N GLY A 242 -13.24 0.54 4.78
CA GLY A 242 -13.65 0.36 6.16
C GLY A 242 -15.03 -0.30 6.26
N THR A 243 -15.46 -1.10 5.29
CA THR A 243 -16.71 -1.86 5.44
C THR A 243 -16.60 -2.79 6.65
N THR A 244 -15.49 -3.49 6.75
CA THR A 244 -15.11 -4.29 7.92
C THR A 244 -13.70 -3.91 8.33
N THR A 245 -13.55 -3.32 9.51
CA THR A 245 -12.27 -2.85 10.07
C THR A 245 -11.67 -3.90 10.99
N MET A 246 -10.38 -4.20 10.83
CA MET A 246 -9.64 -5.05 11.76
C MET A 246 -9.14 -4.20 12.93
N MET A 247 -9.78 -4.34 14.10
CA MET A 247 -9.56 -3.47 15.26
C MET A 247 -8.31 -3.83 16.06
N ARG A 248 -7.85 -5.08 15.98
CA ARG A 248 -6.72 -5.60 16.79
C ARG A 248 -6.07 -6.81 16.13
N ASN A 249 -4.90 -7.22 16.67
CA ASN A 249 -4.10 -8.34 16.17
C ASN A 249 -3.67 -8.18 14.70
N GLY A 250 -3.65 -6.94 14.19
CA GLY A 250 -3.16 -6.65 12.86
C GLY A 250 -1.62 -6.69 12.74
N PRO A 251 -1.10 -6.88 11.54
CA PRO A 251 -1.81 -6.72 10.24
C PRO A 251 -2.44 -7.99 9.67
N THR A 252 -2.24 -9.17 10.28
CA THR A 252 -2.73 -10.45 9.77
C THR A 252 -4.08 -10.85 10.35
N GLY A 253 -4.38 -10.43 11.59
CA GLY A 253 -5.55 -10.88 12.32
C GLY A 253 -5.52 -12.40 12.55
N GLY A 254 -6.68 -13.00 12.63
CA GLY A 254 -6.81 -14.46 12.76
C GLY A 254 -8.17 -14.88 13.29
N ALA A 255 -8.94 -13.97 13.87
CA ALA A 255 -10.25 -14.25 14.43
C ALA A 255 -11.29 -13.21 13.99
N LEU A 256 -12.53 -13.64 13.79
CA LEU A 256 -13.65 -12.73 13.48
C LEU A 256 -13.91 -11.74 14.61
N ALA A 257 -13.59 -12.12 15.86
CA ALA A 257 -13.70 -11.24 17.03
C ALA A 257 -12.75 -10.04 17.00
N ASP A 258 -11.76 -10.02 16.10
CA ASP A 258 -10.87 -8.87 15.89
C ASP A 258 -11.48 -7.81 14.97
N LEU A 259 -12.63 -8.09 14.38
CA LEU A 259 -13.27 -7.29 13.36
C LEU A 259 -14.46 -6.49 13.92
N LYS A 260 -14.68 -5.32 13.31
CA LYS A 260 -15.84 -4.45 13.57
C LYS A 260 -16.44 -4.04 12.22
N GLU A 261 -17.74 -4.22 12.05
CA GLU A 261 -18.45 -3.67 10.90
C GLU A 261 -18.57 -2.15 11.04
N THR A 262 -17.69 -1.42 10.39
CA THR A 262 -17.70 0.04 10.38
C THR A 262 -18.46 0.60 9.17
N ARG A 263 -18.76 -0.26 8.18
CA ARG A 263 -19.64 0.02 7.03
C ARG A 263 -19.33 1.35 6.37
N THR A 264 -18.07 1.68 6.20
CA THR A 264 -17.65 2.99 5.69
C THR A 264 -16.61 2.82 4.58
N MET A 265 -16.81 3.55 3.49
CA MET A 265 -15.88 3.67 2.37
C MET A 265 -15.37 5.10 2.28
N VAL A 266 -14.07 5.26 2.07
CA VAL A 266 -13.45 6.56 1.77
C VAL A 266 -12.86 6.52 0.38
N VAL A 267 -13.20 7.51 -0.43
CA VAL A 267 -12.61 7.71 -1.77
C VAL A 267 -12.10 9.13 -1.87
N GLY A 268 -10.87 9.32 -2.34
CA GLY A 268 -10.31 10.66 -2.46
C GLY A 268 -9.00 10.73 -3.22
N THR A 269 -8.51 11.96 -3.40
CA THR A 269 -7.24 12.26 -4.06
C THR A 269 -6.11 12.50 -3.06
N ASP A 270 -6.42 12.68 -1.78
CA ASP A 270 -5.46 12.90 -0.70
C ASP A 270 -5.33 11.64 0.17
N GLN A 271 -4.18 10.97 0.04
CA GLN A 271 -3.90 9.72 0.78
C GLN A 271 -3.69 9.95 2.28
N VAL A 272 -3.24 11.14 2.69
CA VAL A 272 -3.05 11.50 4.10
C VAL A 272 -4.41 11.72 4.75
N ALA A 273 -5.31 12.46 4.08
CA ALA A 273 -6.67 12.69 4.55
C ALA A 273 -7.48 11.38 4.65
N ALA A 274 -7.30 10.46 3.69
CA ALA A 274 -7.93 9.15 3.74
C ALA A 274 -7.50 8.35 4.97
N ASP A 275 -6.19 8.32 5.27
CA ASP A 275 -5.65 7.62 6.44
C ASP A 275 -6.01 8.35 7.75
N ALA A 276 -6.08 9.69 7.74
CA ALA A 276 -6.53 10.48 8.89
C ALA A 276 -7.98 10.17 9.27
N PHE A 277 -8.87 10.02 8.28
CA PHE A 277 -10.22 9.54 8.56
C PHE A 277 -10.21 8.07 8.99
N GLY A 278 -9.42 7.22 8.33
CA GLY A 278 -9.29 5.79 8.65
C GLY A 278 -8.88 5.55 10.12
N ALA A 279 -8.10 6.46 10.71
CA ALA A 279 -7.75 6.41 12.13
C ALA A 279 -9.01 6.38 13.03
N THR A 280 -10.03 7.17 12.67
CA THR A 280 -11.29 7.23 13.43
C THR A 280 -12.07 5.91 13.41
N LEU A 281 -11.95 5.13 12.33
CA LEU A 281 -12.57 3.80 12.22
C LEU A 281 -11.88 2.76 13.12
N LEU A 282 -10.62 3.02 13.51
CA LEU A 282 -9.85 2.22 14.46
C LEU A 282 -9.98 2.73 15.91
N ASP A 283 -10.89 3.66 16.15
CA ASP A 283 -11.04 4.35 17.44
C ASP A 283 -9.71 5.03 17.88
N LYS A 284 -8.93 5.56 16.90
CA LYS A 284 -7.64 6.24 17.11
C LYS A 284 -7.68 7.68 16.61
N THR A 285 -6.81 8.48 17.18
CA THR A 285 -6.55 9.86 16.76
C THR A 285 -5.36 9.91 15.79
N VAL A 286 -5.23 11.01 15.06
CA VAL A 286 -4.06 11.28 14.23
C VAL A 286 -2.79 11.38 15.08
N ASP A 287 -2.88 11.84 16.33
CA ASP A 287 -1.75 11.96 17.23
C ASP A 287 -1.13 10.62 17.63
N GLU A 288 -1.93 9.57 17.68
CA GLU A 288 -1.48 8.20 17.94
C GLU A 288 -0.82 7.54 16.72
N LEU A 289 -0.99 8.14 15.52
CA LEU A 289 -0.47 7.62 14.25
C LEU A 289 0.59 8.56 13.66
N ALA A 290 1.79 8.53 14.24
CA ALA A 290 2.87 9.48 13.92
C ALA A 290 3.20 9.58 12.41
N PHE A 291 2.97 8.53 11.61
CA PHE A 291 3.21 8.57 10.17
C PHE A 291 2.27 9.56 9.45
N ILE A 292 1.03 9.74 9.93
CA ILE A 292 0.07 10.71 9.36
C ILE A 292 0.58 12.14 9.61
N LYS A 293 1.02 12.43 10.84
CA LYS A 293 1.60 13.74 11.19
C LYS A 293 2.86 14.04 10.38
N LYS A 294 3.75 13.05 10.26
CA LYS A 294 4.97 13.19 9.45
C LYS A 294 4.63 13.47 7.99
N ALA A 295 3.67 12.78 7.40
CA ALA A 295 3.26 12.99 6.02
C ALA A 295 2.64 14.39 5.82
N ALA A 296 1.73 14.81 6.70
CA ALA A 296 1.12 16.15 6.65
C ALA A 296 2.17 17.26 6.82
N ALA A 297 3.10 17.14 7.76
CA ALA A 297 4.18 18.10 7.97
C ALA A 297 5.13 18.22 6.76
N ASN A 298 5.20 17.19 5.91
CA ASN A 298 5.96 17.24 4.64
C ASN A 298 5.11 17.67 3.43
N GLY A 299 3.90 18.18 3.64
CA GLY A 299 3.05 18.70 2.56
C GLY A 299 2.46 17.64 1.63
N LEU A 300 2.39 16.38 2.06
CA LEU A 300 1.91 15.26 1.24
C LEU A 300 0.39 15.15 1.20
N GLY A 301 -0.31 15.96 1.99
CA GLY A 301 -1.75 16.01 2.14
C GLY A 301 -2.12 16.59 3.51
N THR A 302 -3.39 16.52 3.88
CA THR A 302 -3.86 17.11 5.14
C THR A 302 -4.22 16.05 6.19
N ALA A 303 -3.72 16.21 7.42
CA ALA A 303 -4.16 15.44 8.56
C ALA A 303 -5.57 15.86 9.07
N ASN A 304 -5.99 17.09 8.74
CA ASN A 304 -7.34 17.56 8.98
C ASN A 304 -8.23 17.31 7.76
N PHE A 305 -8.68 16.07 7.60
CA PHE A 305 -9.53 15.69 6.47
C PHE A 305 -10.83 16.50 6.37
N GLN A 306 -11.29 17.12 7.46
CA GLN A 306 -12.49 17.94 7.46
C GLN A 306 -12.30 19.24 6.66
N SER A 307 -11.06 19.74 6.57
CA SER A 307 -10.74 20.91 5.75
C SER A 307 -10.99 20.71 4.25
N LEU A 308 -11.11 19.45 3.80
CA LEU A 308 -11.46 19.11 2.42
C LEU A 308 -12.97 19.14 2.16
N ASN A 309 -13.78 19.44 3.17
CA ASN A 309 -15.24 19.43 3.09
C ASN A 309 -15.75 18.11 2.45
N PRO A 310 -15.42 16.93 3.02
CA PRO A 310 -15.74 15.65 2.40
C PRO A 310 -17.25 15.49 2.22
N VAL A 311 -17.66 15.03 1.04
CA VAL A 311 -19.05 14.66 0.80
C VAL A 311 -19.39 13.43 1.66
N ARG A 312 -20.49 13.50 2.39
CA ARG A 312 -20.95 12.43 3.29
C ARG A 312 -22.31 11.93 2.85
N GLU A 313 -22.40 10.63 2.60
CA GLU A 313 -23.64 9.97 2.19
C GLU A 313 -23.79 8.62 2.89
N SER A 314 -24.97 8.02 2.77
CA SER A 314 -25.28 6.67 3.26
C SER A 314 -26.25 5.96 2.31
N ILE A 315 -26.13 4.62 2.25
CA ILE A 315 -26.94 3.74 1.43
C ILE A 315 -27.41 2.54 2.26
#